data_a993cbeaf9c7c63544c4696dd46d3ab7
#
_entry.id   a993cbeaf9c7c63544c4696dd46d3ab7
#
_cell.length_a   1.000
_cell.length_b   1.000
_cell.length_c   1.000
_cell.angle_alpha   90.00
_cell.angle_beta   90.00
_cell.angle_gamma   90.00
#
_symmetry.space_group_name_H-M   'P 1'
#
loop_
_entity.id
_entity.type
_entity.pdbx_description
1 polymer ?
#
loop_
_entity_poly.entity_id
_entity_poly.type
_entity_poly.pdbx_seq_one_letter_code
_entity_poly.pdbx_strand_id
1 'polypeptide(L)'
;MIDLHRDGVDEDVRLVTDIDGKQTAKIMFLNGVSRSNMNGEIAYLKNPYRNMNLAFSFQMYLQGKALYGDYVRKIYVKSLRFNMHLMPRTTLIEVGAQNNTVEEEKNAMEPLAAILDKVLSKKKSCDTIISD
;
A
#
# COMPACT_ATOMS: atom_id res chain seq x y z
N MET A 1 -2.06 -0.16 10.80
CA MET A 1 -0.65 -0.61 10.90
C MET A 1 -0.01 -0.58 9.53
N ILE A 2 1.20 -0.09 9.43
CA ILE A 2 2.00 -0.10 8.19
C ILE A 2 3.22 -0.98 8.43
N ASP A 3 3.44 -1.94 7.55
CA ASP A 3 4.59 -2.84 7.56
C ASP A 3 5.47 -2.50 6.36
N LEU A 4 6.66 -1.91 6.59
CA LEU A 4 7.54 -1.44 5.53
C LEU A 4 8.58 -2.50 5.18
N HIS A 5 8.63 -2.83 3.90
CA HIS A 5 9.50 -3.83 3.32
C HIS A 5 10.22 -3.31 2.07
N ARG A 6 11.13 -4.09 1.54
CA ARG A 6 11.71 -3.99 0.20
C ARG A 6 11.22 -5.17 -0.64
N ASP A 7 10.92 -4.92 -1.91
CA ASP A 7 10.57 -5.97 -2.87
C ASP A 7 11.83 -6.75 -3.31
N GLY A 8 11.64 -7.95 -3.82
CA GLY A 8 12.65 -8.73 -4.52
C GLY A 8 12.33 -8.76 -6.00
N VAL A 9 13.19 -8.18 -6.82
CA VAL A 9 13.04 -8.11 -8.28
C VAL A 9 14.33 -8.60 -8.97
N ASP A 10 14.24 -8.86 -10.27
CA ASP A 10 15.43 -9.20 -11.06
C ASP A 10 16.44 -8.04 -11.03
N GLU A 11 17.74 -8.37 -11.13
CA GLU A 11 18.84 -7.41 -10.93
C GLU A 11 18.81 -6.22 -11.89
N ASP A 12 18.27 -6.41 -13.08
CA ASP A 12 18.13 -5.39 -14.13
C ASP A 12 16.90 -4.49 -13.96
N VAL A 13 16.00 -4.81 -13.04
CA VAL A 13 14.77 -4.03 -12.77
C VAL A 13 15.07 -2.90 -11.81
N ARG A 14 14.85 -1.65 -12.25
CA ARG A 14 14.98 -0.45 -11.43
C ARG A 14 13.60 0.12 -11.09
N LEU A 15 13.26 0.17 -9.81
CA LEU A 15 12.00 0.70 -9.29
C LEU A 15 12.16 2.15 -8.84
N VAL A 16 12.40 3.05 -9.80
CA VAL A 16 12.68 4.48 -9.56
C VAL A 16 11.78 5.34 -10.42
N THR A 17 11.38 6.46 -9.90
CA THR A 17 10.70 7.57 -10.60
C THR A 17 11.27 8.89 -10.14
N ASP A 18 11.06 9.97 -10.90
CA ASP A 18 11.42 11.32 -10.46
C ASP A 18 10.23 11.99 -9.79
N ILE A 19 10.45 12.56 -8.60
CA ILE A 19 9.50 13.44 -7.93
C ILE A 19 10.25 14.72 -7.55
N ASP A 20 9.85 15.82 -8.15
CA ASP A 20 10.44 17.14 -7.91
C ASP A 20 11.97 17.18 -8.05
N GLY A 21 12.50 16.46 -9.06
CA GLY A 21 13.93 16.37 -9.34
C GLY A 21 14.70 15.40 -8.45
N LYS A 22 14.01 14.64 -7.59
CA LYS A 22 14.63 13.61 -6.73
C LYS A 22 14.34 12.21 -7.27
N GLN A 23 15.39 11.41 -7.44
CA GLN A 23 15.24 9.99 -7.73
C GLN A 23 14.59 9.29 -6.52
N THR A 24 13.41 8.73 -6.72
CA THR A 24 12.52 8.25 -5.67
C THR A 24 12.14 6.81 -5.93
N ALA A 25 12.30 5.94 -4.95
CA ALA A 25 11.89 4.54 -5.06
C ALA A 25 10.37 4.45 -5.23
N LYS A 26 9.92 3.62 -6.17
CA LYS A 26 8.49 3.33 -6.35
C LYS A 26 7.97 2.47 -5.22
N ILE A 27 6.72 2.68 -4.84
CA ILE A 27 6.06 1.87 -3.81
C ILE A 27 5.01 0.93 -4.37
N MET A 28 4.74 -0.15 -3.64
CA MET A 28 3.68 -1.10 -3.93
C MET A 28 2.94 -1.48 -2.64
N PHE A 29 1.62 -1.48 -2.69
CA PHE A 29 0.79 -1.99 -1.59
C PHE A 29 0.55 -3.48 -1.78
N LEU A 30 0.92 -4.28 -0.78
CA LEU A 30 0.70 -5.72 -0.76
C LEU A 30 -0.38 -6.08 0.27
N ASN A 31 -1.32 -6.90 -0.15
CA ASN A 31 -2.41 -7.40 0.70
C ASN A 31 -2.46 -8.92 0.71
N GLY A 32 -2.37 -9.48 1.91
CA GLY A 32 -2.62 -10.88 2.16
C GLY A 32 -4.11 -11.13 2.37
N VAL A 33 -4.71 -12.02 1.58
CA VAL A 33 -6.17 -12.21 1.58
C VAL A 33 -6.63 -13.53 2.19
N SER A 34 -5.73 -14.39 2.63
CA SER A 34 -6.06 -15.73 3.18
C SER A 34 -6.96 -16.54 2.25
N ARG A 35 -6.70 -16.44 0.95
CA ARG A 35 -7.50 -17.08 -0.08
C ARG A 35 -6.64 -17.53 -1.25
N SER A 36 -6.88 -18.72 -1.76
CA SER A 36 -6.23 -19.23 -2.96
C SER A 36 -7.20 -19.32 -4.13
N ASN A 37 -6.68 -19.25 -5.36
CA ASN A 37 -7.47 -19.42 -6.56
C ASN A 37 -8.02 -20.85 -6.72
N MET A 38 -7.30 -21.85 -6.16
CA MET A 38 -7.67 -23.27 -6.29
C MET A 38 -8.71 -23.70 -5.26
N ASN A 39 -8.55 -23.29 -3.99
CA ASN A 39 -9.32 -23.86 -2.87
C ASN A 39 -10.20 -22.81 -2.16
N GLY A 40 -10.24 -21.56 -2.64
CA GLY A 40 -10.98 -20.49 -1.99
C GLY A 40 -10.38 -20.08 -0.65
N GLU A 41 -11.21 -19.97 0.39
CA GLU A 41 -10.78 -19.55 1.74
C GLU A 41 -9.77 -20.54 2.35
N ILE A 42 -8.70 -20.00 2.95
CA ILE A 42 -7.73 -20.79 3.71
C ILE A 42 -8.17 -20.80 5.16
N ALA A 43 -8.90 -21.83 5.57
CA ALA A 43 -9.65 -21.89 6.84
C ALA A 43 -8.78 -21.67 8.09
N TYR A 44 -7.52 -22.14 8.09
CA TYR A 44 -6.59 -21.97 9.21
C TYR A 44 -5.91 -20.58 9.25
N LEU A 45 -6.04 -19.76 8.19
CA LEU A 45 -5.52 -18.41 8.12
C LEU A 45 -6.64 -17.38 8.29
N LYS A 46 -7.31 -17.34 9.42
CA LYS A 46 -8.37 -16.37 9.70
C LYS A 46 -7.87 -14.94 9.45
N ASN A 47 -8.66 -14.16 8.71
CA ASN A 47 -8.33 -12.78 8.34
C ASN A 47 -9.58 -11.89 8.40
N PRO A 48 -10.03 -11.54 9.61
CA PRO A 48 -11.30 -10.86 9.83
C PRO A 48 -11.34 -9.44 9.24
N TYR A 49 -10.19 -8.82 9.06
CA TYR A 49 -10.07 -7.45 8.56
C TYR A 49 -9.75 -7.35 7.05
N ARG A 50 -9.75 -8.48 6.33
CA ARG A 50 -9.37 -8.56 4.91
C ARG A 50 -9.98 -7.45 4.05
N ASN A 51 -11.31 -7.29 4.09
CA ASN A 51 -12.00 -6.32 3.25
C ASN A 51 -11.66 -4.88 3.64
N MET A 52 -11.53 -4.59 4.95
CA MET A 52 -11.14 -3.28 5.45
C MET A 52 -9.72 -2.91 5.04
N ASN A 53 -8.81 -3.88 5.07
CA ASN A 53 -7.42 -3.69 4.70
C ASN A 53 -7.24 -3.53 3.17
N LEU A 54 -7.98 -4.31 2.37
CA LEU A 54 -8.04 -4.11 0.92
C LEU A 54 -8.59 -2.71 0.56
N ALA A 55 -9.67 -2.29 1.20
CA ALA A 55 -10.24 -0.97 0.99
C ALA A 55 -9.25 0.15 1.37
N PHE A 56 -8.53 0.00 2.48
CA PHE A 56 -7.50 0.94 2.91
C PHE A 56 -6.36 1.04 1.88
N SER A 57 -5.81 -0.09 1.44
CA SER A 57 -4.76 -0.11 0.42
C SER A 57 -5.23 0.47 -0.92
N PHE A 58 -6.48 0.23 -1.28
CA PHE A 58 -7.08 0.79 -2.49
C PHE A 58 -7.22 2.32 -2.41
N GLN A 59 -7.66 2.85 -1.26
CA GLN A 59 -7.70 4.30 -1.02
C GLN A 59 -6.31 4.93 -1.13
N MET A 60 -5.30 4.30 -0.52
CA MET A 60 -3.90 4.72 -0.62
C MET A 60 -3.41 4.71 -2.06
N TYR A 61 -3.70 3.65 -2.80
CA TYR A 61 -3.36 3.52 -4.21
C TYR A 61 -3.98 4.63 -5.06
N LEU A 62 -5.28 4.85 -4.94
CA LEU A 62 -5.98 5.89 -5.72
C LEU A 62 -5.44 7.29 -5.41
N GLN A 63 -5.20 7.58 -4.12
CA GLN A 63 -4.65 8.86 -3.69
C GLN A 63 -3.22 9.04 -4.20
N GLY A 64 -2.41 7.99 -4.14
CA GLY A 64 -1.03 7.99 -4.63
C GLY A 64 -0.95 8.17 -6.15
N LYS A 65 -1.83 7.51 -6.90
CA LYS A 65 -1.94 7.70 -8.36
C LYS A 65 -2.35 9.13 -8.73
N ALA A 66 -3.27 9.72 -7.97
CA ALA A 66 -3.73 11.09 -8.21
C ALA A 66 -2.64 12.14 -7.93
N LEU A 67 -1.81 11.93 -6.89
CA LEU A 67 -0.77 12.89 -6.48
C LEU A 67 0.55 12.70 -7.23
N TYR A 68 0.98 11.45 -7.44
CA TYR A 68 2.35 11.14 -7.86
C TYR A 68 2.45 10.14 -9.02
N GLY A 69 1.33 9.79 -9.65
CA GLY A 69 1.31 8.99 -10.89
C GLY A 69 2.08 7.68 -10.80
N ASP A 70 3.25 7.63 -11.43
CA ASP A 70 4.05 6.42 -11.59
C ASP A 70 4.83 6.00 -10.33
N TYR A 71 4.79 6.80 -9.28
CA TYR A 71 5.36 6.47 -7.98
C TYR A 71 4.71 5.23 -7.35
N VAL A 72 3.40 5.06 -7.53
CA VAL A 72 2.66 3.93 -6.98
C VAL A 72 2.48 2.84 -8.03
N ARG A 73 3.02 1.65 -7.76
CA ARG A 73 2.84 0.44 -8.54
C ARG A 73 1.43 -0.15 -8.32
N LYS A 74 1.05 -1.17 -9.11
CA LYS A 74 -0.22 -1.89 -8.94
C LYS A 74 -0.27 -2.54 -7.55
N ILE A 75 -1.47 -2.62 -6.96
CA ILE A 75 -1.69 -3.40 -5.74
C ILE A 75 -1.37 -4.88 -6.01
N TYR A 76 -0.63 -5.49 -5.10
CA TYR A 76 -0.29 -6.90 -5.16
C TYR A 76 -1.06 -7.69 -4.12
N VAL A 77 -1.74 -8.74 -4.56
CA VAL A 77 -2.58 -9.59 -3.70
C VAL A 77 -1.93 -10.96 -3.57
N LYS A 78 -1.72 -11.39 -2.33
CA LYS A 78 -1.11 -12.69 -1.98
C LYS A 78 -2.11 -13.58 -1.25
N SER A 79 -2.00 -14.89 -1.48
CA SER A 79 -2.87 -15.90 -0.86
C SER A 79 -2.68 -16.05 0.66
N LEU A 80 -1.49 -15.83 1.19
CA LEU A 80 -1.23 -15.82 2.62
C LEU A 80 -1.75 -14.52 3.26
N ARG A 81 -1.81 -14.46 4.61
CA ARG A 81 -2.42 -13.31 5.30
C ARG A 81 -1.43 -12.18 5.61
N PHE A 82 -0.14 -12.48 5.67
CA PHE A 82 0.88 -11.55 6.18
C PHE A 82 0.41 -10.96 7.51
N ASN A 83 0.52 -9.81 7.90
CA ASN A 83 0.02 -9.28 9.17
C ASN A 83 -1.42 -8.70 9.10
N MET A 84 -2.15 -8.96 8.01
CA MET A 84 -3.48 -8.37 7.75
C MET A 84 -4.57 -8.78 8.74
N HIS A 85 -4.34 -9.84 9.54
CA HIS A 85 -5.30 -10.35 10.53
C HIS A 85 -5.22 -9.63 11.88
N LEU A 86 -4.19 -8.80 12.10
CA LEU A 86 -3.92 -8.20 13.40
C LEU A 86 -4.88 -7.04 13.71
N MET A 87 -5.16 -6.19 12.73
CA MET A 87 -6.03 -5.04 12.93
C MET A 87 -6.53 -4.45 11.60
N PRO A 88 -7.62 -3.66 11.62
CA PRO A 88 -8.08 -2.92 10.44
C PRO A 88 -7.08 -1.80 10.05
N ARG A 89 -7.16 -1.37 8.80
CA ARG A 89 -6.25 -0.39 8.20
C ARG A 89 -4.78 -0.82 8.30
N THR A 90 -4.55 -2.09 7.98
CA THR A 90 -3.21 -2.68 7.84
C THR A 90 -2.88 -2.83 6.37
N THR A 91 -1.67 -2.46 5.99
CA THR A 91 -1.10 -2.73 4.66
C THR A 91 0.40 -3.00 4.80
N LEU A 92 0.94 -3.87 3.96
CA LEU A 92 2.36 -3.99 3.74
C LEU A 92 2.73 -3.11 2.55
N ILE A 93 3.79 -2.34 2.68
CA ILE A 93 4.28 -1.46 1.62
C ILE A 93 5.70 -1.86 1.26
N GLU A 94 5.87 -2.30 0.02
CA GLU A 94 7.19 -2.49 -0.56
C GLU A 94 7.71 -1.14 -1.06
N VAL A 95 8.83 -0.68 -0.52
CA VAL A 95 9.49 0.57 -0.89
C VAL A 95 10.72 0.23 -1.70
N GLY A 96 10.63 0.39 -3.02
CA GLY A 96 11.69 -0.05 -3.92
C GLY A 96 11.94 -1.55 -3.84
N ALA A 97 13.18 -1.93 -4.13
CA ALA A 97 13.66 -3.31 -4.09
C ALA A 97 15.10 -3.37 -3.60
N GLN A 98 15.68 -4.58 -3.55
CA GLN A 98 17.05 -4.81 -3.06
C GLN A 98 18.13 -4.02 -3.81
N ASN A 99 17.85 -3.57 -5.03
CA ASN A 99 18.78 -2.81 -5.86
C ASN A 99 18.55 -1.29 -5.85
N ASN A 100 17.60 -0.80 -5.05
CA ASN A 100 17.44 0.63 -4.79
C ASN A 100 18.50 1.14 -3.80
N THR A 101 18.90 2.39 -3.97
CA THR A 101 19.78 3.07 -2.99
C THR A 101 18.99 3.50 -1.76
N VAL A 102 19.68 3.66 -0.64
CA VAL A 102 19.11 4.17 0.61
C VAL A 102 18.50 5.57 0.40
N GLU A 103 19.13 6.39 -0.44
CA GLU A 103 18.64 7.74 -0.75
C GLU A 103 17.31 7.70 -1.51
N GLU A 104 17.18 6.85 -2.53
CA GLU A 104 15.93 6.65 -3.26
C GLU A 104 14.79 6.21 -2.34
N GLU A 105 15.06 5.34 -1.37
CA GLU A 105 14.08 4.88 -0.39
C GLU A 105 13.70 5.96 0.62
N LYS A 106 14.66 6.74 1.09
CA LYS A 106 14.38 7.91 1.95
C LYS A 106 13.53 8.94 1.23
N ASN A 107 13.83 9.22 -0.04
CA ASN A 107 13.04 10.13 -0.86
C ASN A 107 11.59 9.66 -1.03
N ALA A 108 11.33 8.35 -0.98
CA ALA A 108 9.98 7.79 -1.05
C ALA A 108 9.13 8.07 0.20
N MET A 109 9.73 8.42 1.35
CA MET A 109 8.98 8.58 2.60
C MET A 109 8.12 9.83 2.63
N GLU A 110 8.57 10.93 2.03
CA GLU A 110 7.80 12.19 2.00
C GLU A 110 6.49 12.05 1.18
N PRO A 111 6.51 11.56 -0.08
CA PRO A 111 5.28 11.33 -0.82
C PRO A 111 4.40 10.25 -0.18
N LEU A 112 4.95 9.22 0.45
CA LEU A 112 4.17 8.23 1.21
C LEU A 112 3.43 8.87 2.39
N ALA A 113 4.11 9.74 3.15
CA ALA A 113 3.49 10.47 4.26
C ALA A 113 2.37 11.38 3.78
N ALA A 114 2.54 12.06 2.64
CA ALA A 114 1.49 12.90 2.04
C ALA A 114 0.25 12.09 1.62
N ILE A 115 0.43 10.89 1.06
CA ILE A 115 -0.67 9.98 0.72
C ILE A 115 -1.40 9.55 2.00
N LEU A 116 -0.66 9.13 3.04
CA LEU A 116 -1.22 8.74 4.33
C LEU A 116 -2.04 9.87 4.96
N ASP A 117 -1.51 11.08 4.96
CA ASP A 117 -2.22 12.26 5.48
C ASP A 117 -3.55 12.46 4.74
N LYS A 118 -3.55 12.44 3.42
CA LYS A 118 -4.76 12.59 2.61
C LYS A 118 -5.82 11.52 2.91
N VAL A 119 -5.41 10.29 3.12
CA VAL A 119 -6.34 9.17 3.40
C VAL A 119 -6.84 9.19 4.84
N LEU A 120 -5.98 9.52 5.80
CA LEU A 120 -6.32 9.48 7.22
C LEU A 120 -6.97 10.76 7.72
N SER A 121 -6.65 11.92 7.14
CA SER A 121 -7.20 13.23 7.52
C SER A 121 -8.55 13.56 6.88
N LYS A 122 -9.09 12.70 6.00
CA LYS A 122 -10.46 12.86 5.50
C LYS A 122 -11.42 12.76 6.69
N LYS A 123 -11.61 13.89 7.39
CA LYS A 123 -12.68 14.08 8.36
C LYS A 123 -14.02 13.85 7.66
N LYS A 124 -14.91 13.14 8.34
CA LYS A 124 -16.31 12.94 8.02
C LYS A 124 -16.94 14.20 7.42
N SER A 125 -17.16 14.23 6.13
CA SER A 125 -18.15 15.10 5.51
C SER A 125 -19.49 14.37 5.36
N CYS A 126 -19.88 13.62 6.40
CA CYS A 126 -21.10 12.81 6.38
C CYS A 126 -22.12 13.22 7.44
N ASP A 127 -21.92 14.35 8.12
CA ASP A 127 -22.85 14.81 9.17
C ASP A 127 -23.74 16.00 8.73
N THR A 128 -23.94 16.21 7.41
CA THR A 128 -24.78 17.33 6.96
C THR A 128 -25.83 16.93 5.91
N ILE A 129 -26.36 15.73 5.99
CA ILE A 129 -27.56 15.36 5.22
C ILE A 129 -28.48 14.50 6.10
N ILE A 130 -28.95 15.00 7.22
CA ILE A 130 -30.24 14.64 7.83
C ILE A 130 -30.60 15.77 8.81
N SER A 131 -31.16 16.83 8.28
CA SER A 131 -32.10 17.71 8.99
C SER A 131 -32.85 18.48 7.93
N ASP A 132 -33.95 17.85 7.49
CA ASP A 132 -35.26 18.50 7.22
C ASP A 132 -36.27 17.41 6.92
#